data_5eb25fe12c9b0252e60ea3828d04d352
#
_entry.id   5eb25fe12c9b0252e60ea3828d04d352
#
_cell.length_a   1.000
_cell.length_b   1.000
_cell.length_c   1.000
_cell.angle_alpha   90.00
_cell.angle_beta   90.00
_cell.angle_gamma   90.00
#
_symmetry.space_group_name_H-M   'P 1'
#
loop_
_entity.id
_entity.type
_entity.pdbx_description
1 polymer ?
#
loop_
_entity_poly.entity_id
_entity_poly.type
_entity_poly.pdbx_seq_one_letter_code
_entity_poly.pdbx_strand_id
1 'polypeptide(L)'
;MATFAIWESRPVFVTSTFRDFHAERGHLWDVVFPALEERLRERLRYFEPIDLRLGVKTEEAQDPAARELLILKVCLGEIERSRPFLIGLIGDRYGWVPPSDRMEAAAREAD
;
A
#
# COMPACT_ATOMS: atom_id res chain seq x y z
N MET A 1 -29.57 -25.83 -5.73
CA MET A 1 -29.37 -24.37 -5.51
C MET A 1 -27.99 -23.98 -6.01
N ALA A 2 -27.92 -22.97 -6.83
CA ALA A 2 -26.63 -22.51 -7.31
C ALA A 2 -25.85 -21.85 -6.17
N THR A 3 -24.63 -22.31 -5.96
CA THR A 3 -23.73 -21.73 -4.98
C THR A 3 -22.82 -20.75 -5.71
N PHE A 4 -22.93 -19.49 -5.40
CA PHE A 4 -22.06 -18.48 -5.99
C PHE A 4 -20.76 -18.42 -5.17
N ALA A 5 -19.65 -18.63 -5.85
CA ALA A 5 -18.35 -18.42 -5.23
C ALA A 5 -18.15 -16.92 -5.03
N ILE A 6 -17.97 -16.50 -3.79
CA ILE A 6 -17.70 -15.11 -3.48
C ILE A 6 -16.19 -14.94 -3.39
N TRP A 7 -15.63 -14.19 -4.33
CA TRP A 7 -14.22 -13.84 -4.32
C TRP A 7 -13.99 -12.65 -3.40
N GLU A 8 -13.05 -12.79 -2.50
CA GLU A 8 -12.66 -11.70 -1.60
C GLU A 8 -11.27 -11.22 -1.96
N SER A 9 -11.09 -9.92 -1.93
CA SER A 9 -9.77 -9.31 -2.09
C SER A 9 -8.96 -9.46 -0.80
N ARG A 10 -7.67 -9.75 -0.95
CA ARG A 10 -6.72 -9.78 0.16
C ARG A 10 -5.64 -8.75 -0.13
N PRO A 11 -5.86 -7.50 0.25
CA PRO A 11 -4.84 -6.47 0.05
C PRO A 11 -3.68 -6.64 1.01
N VAL A 12 -2.48 -6.44 0.50
CA VAL A 12 -1.24 -6.48 1.28
C VAL A 12 -0.48 -5.20 0.98
N PHE A 13 -0.23 -4.40 2.00
CA PHE A 13 0.49 -3.14 1.85
C PHE A 13 1.99 -3.39 1.93
N VAL A 14 2.72 -2.89 0.94
CA VAL A 14 4.18 -2.96 0.91
C VAL A 14 4.73 -1.58 1.19
N THR A 15 5.51 -1.45 2.24
CA THR A 15 6.10 -0.17 2.64
C THR A 15 7.60 -0.25 2.72
N SER A 16 8.28 0.78 2.18
CA SER A 16 9.71 0.99 2.31
C SER A 16 10.04 2.42 1.89
N THR A 17 11.31 2.80 2.03
CA THR A 17 11.79 4.02 1.36
C THR A 17 11.70 3.83 -0.15
N PHE A 18 11.35 4.91 -0.88
CA PHE A 18 11.03 4.79 -2.31
C PHE A 18 12.26 4.56 -3.21
N ARG A 19 13.43 4.96 -2.74
CA ARG A 19 14.67 4.87 -3.53
C ARG A 19 15.46 3.61 -3.27
N ASP A 20 15.02 2.78 -2.34
CA ASP A 20 15.72 1.57 -1.92
C ASP A 20 14.95 0.32 -2.30
N PHE A 21 15.58 -0.83 -2.12
CA PHE A 21 14.93 -2.13 -2.25
C PHE A 21 14.41 -2.45 -3.65
N HIS A 22 15.08 -1.95 -4.69
CA HIS A 22 14.64 -2.24 -6.07
C HIS A 22 14.72 -3.73 -6.39
N ALA A 23 15.82 -4.39 -5.98
CA ALA A 23 15.98 -5.83 -6.22
C ALA A 23 14.97 -6.64 -5.41
N GLU A 24 14.79 -6.30 -4.14
CA GLU A 24 13.87 -6.98 -3.24
C GLU A 24 12.42 -6.80 -3.69
N ARG A 25 12.04 -5.59 -4.08
CA ARG A 25 10.71 -5.34 -4.65
C ARG A 25 10.51 -6.06 -5.97
N GLY A 26 11.52 -6.07 -6.83
CA GLY A 26 11.47 -6.81 -8.08
C GLY A 26 11.25 -8.29 -7.85
N HIS A 27 11.93 -8.87 -6.88
CA HIS A 27 11.74 -10.27 -6.52
C HIS A 27 10.32 -10.54 -5.99
N LEU A 28 9.79 -9.65 -5.16
CA LEU A 28 8.42 -9.77 -4.66
C LEU A 28 7.43 -9.78 -5.83
N TRP A 29 7.55 -8.83 -6.75
CA TRP A 29 6.62 -8.70 -7.87
C TRP A 29 6.76 -9.80 -8.90
N ASP A 30 7.99 -10.25 -9.16
CA ASP A 30 8.25 -11.22 -10.22
C ASP A 30 8.09 -12.68 -9.77
N VAL A 31 8.34 -12.98 -8.50
CA VAL A 31 8.40 -14.34 -8.00
C VAL A 31 7.38 -14.59 -6.88
N VAL A 32 7.44 -13.79 -5.82
CA VAL A 32 6.66 -14.06 -4.61
C VAL A 32 5.17 -13.80 -4.82
N PHE A 33 4.83 -12.64 -5.36
CA PHE A 33 3.42 -12.27 -5.55
C PHE A 33 2.70 -13.17 -6.54
N PRO A 34 3.29 -13.54 -7.70
CA PRO A 34 2.62 -14.50 -8.56
C PRO A 34 2.36 -15.85 -7.91
N ALA A 35 3.29 -16.35 -7.09
CA ALA A 35 3.11 -17.59 -6.35
C ALA A 35 2.00 -17.49 -5.31
N LEU A 36 1.92 -16.37 -4.60
CA LEU A 36 0.85 -16.11 -3.63
C LEU A 36 -0.49 -15.97 -4.32
N GLU A 37 -0.53 -15.28 -5.45
CA GLU A 37 -1.76 -15.11 -6.23
C GLU A 37 -2.34 -16.44 -6.63
N GLU A 38 -1.50 -17.36 -7.10
CA GLU A 38 -1.93 -18.70 -7.47
C GLU A 38 -2.53 -19.46 -6.29
N ARG A 39 -1.85 -19.43 -5.14
CA ARG A 39 -2.34 -20.09 -3.92
C ARG A 39 -3.65 -19.49 -3.41
N LEU A 40 -3.77 -18.18 -3.45
CA LEU A 40 -4.98 -17.51 -2.99
C LEU A 40 -6.15 -17.75 -3.95
N ARG A 41 -5.87 -17.88 -5.24
CA ARG A 41 -6.90 -18.19 -6.24
C ARG A 41 -7.56 -19.53 -5.95
N GLU A 42 -6.81 -20.51 -5.48
CA GLU A 42 -7.35 -21.82 -5.09
C GLU A 42 -8.37 -21.71 -3.94
N ARG A 43 -8.25 -20.64 -3.15
CA ARG A 43 -9.13 -20.36 -2.01
C ARG A 43 -10.15 -19.26 -2.30
N LEU A 44 -10.34 -18.92 -3.57
CA LEU A 44 -11.26 -17.88 -4.02
C LEU A 44 -10.93 -16.52 -3.42
N ARG A 45 -9.62 -16.17 -3.42
CA ARG A 45 -9.12 -14.90 -2.95
C ARG A 45 -8.33 -14.22 -4.03
N TYR A 46 -8.50 -12.91 -4.17
CA TYR A 46 -7.66 -12.08 -5.01
C TYR A 46 -6.53 -11.52 -4.20
N PHE A 47 -5.32 -11.72 -4.67
CA PHE A 47 -4.15 -11.07 -4.08
C PHE A 47 -4.06 -9.66 -4.66
N GLU A 48 -4.03 -8.66 -3.78
CA GLU A 48 -3.95 -7.26 -4.20
C GLU A 48 -2.76 -6.60 -3.52
N PRO A 49 -1.56 -6.64 -4.15
CA PRO A 49 -0.41 -5.93 -3.58
C PRO A 49 -0.57 -4.43 -3.78
N ILE A 50 -0.32 -3.68 -2.71
CA ILE A 50 -0.43 -2.22 -2.72
C ILE A 50 0.95 -1.65 -2.47
N ASP A 51 1.55 -1.06 -3.50
CA ASP A 51 2.86 -0.44 -3.43
C ASP A 51 2.73 0.99 -3.93
N LEU A 52 2.70 1.94 -3.00
CA LEU A 52 2.53 3.36 -3.33
C LEU A 52 3.74 3.96 -4.00
N ARG A 53 4.86 3.23 -4.07
CA ARG A 53 6.00 3.64 -4.87
C ARG A 53 5.63 3.76 -6.35
N LEU A 54 4.62 3.03 -6.78
CA LEU A 54 4.12 3.10 -8.17
C LEU A 54 3.36 4.41 -8.46
N GLY A 55 3.12 5.20 -7.44
CA GLY A 55 2.57 6.53 -7.56
C GLY A 55 1.24 6.72 -6.85
N VAL A 56 1.01 7.95 -6.44
CA VAL A 56 -0.27 8.41 -5.90
C VAL A 56 -0.74 9.54 -6.79
N LYS A 57 -1.99 9.47 -7.24
CA LYS A 57 -2.54 10.55 -8.06
C LYS A 57 -2.75 11.79 -7.23
N THR A 58 -2.02 12.84 -7.55
CA THR A 58 -2.08 14.11 -6.84
C THR A 58 -2.49 15.27 -7.75
N GLU A 59 -3.07 14.94 -8.89
CA GLU A 59 -3.40 15.93 -9.94
C GLU A 59 -4.40 16.97 -9.45
N GLU A 60 -5.27 16.61 -8.54
CA GLU A 60 -6.26 17.51 -7.98
C GLU A 60 -5.70 18.46 -6.93
N ALA A 61 -4.53 18.16 -6.39
CA ALA A 61 -3.88 18.98 -5.37
C ALA A 61 -2.94 19.99 -6.03
N GLN A 62 -3.20 21.28 -5.85
CA GLN A 62 -2.48 22.35 -6.55
C GLN A 62 -1.27 22.86 -5.78
N ASP A 63 -1.24 22.74 -4.46
CA ASP A 63 -0.12 23.21 -3.69
C ASP A 63 0.62 22.05 -2.99
N PRO A 64 1.91 22.24 -2.63
CA PRO A 64 2.69 21.17 -2.02
C PRO A 64 2.12 20.63 -0.71
N ALA A 65 1.52 21.47 0.11
CA ALA A 65 0.92 21.06 1.37
C ALA A 65 -0.29 20.15 1.14
N ALA A 66 -1.13 20.50 0.16
CA ALA A 66 -2.28 19.68 -0.19
C ALA A 66 -1.85 18.34 -0.76
N ARG A 67 -0.78 18.30 -1.56
CA ARG A 67 -0.24 17.06 -2.11
C ARG A 67 0.27 16.13 -1.01
N GLU A 68 1.02 16.69 -0.05
CA GLU A 68 1.54 15.88 1.06
C GLU A 68 0.41 15.32 1.92
N LEU A 69 -0.62 16.13 2.18
CA LEU A 69 -1.77 15.68 2.92
C LEU A 69 -2.50 14.55 2.18
N LEU A 70 -2.66 14.69 0.88
CA LEU A 70 -3.31 13.66 0.07
C LEU A 70 -2.51 12.34 0.10
N ILE A 71 -1.19 12.43 -0.03
CA ILE A 71 -0.32 11.24 0.04
C ILE A 71 -0.49 10.54 1.39
N LEU A 72 -0.47 11.30 2.49
CA LEU A 72 -0.65 10.73 3.83
C LEU A 72 -2.03 10.07 3.99
N LYS A 73 -3.07 10.71 3.50
CA LYS A 73 -4.42 10.15 3.57
C LYS A 73 -4.53 8.84 2.78
N VAL A 74 -3.95 8.79 1.59
CA VAL A 74 -3.94 7.57 0.79
C VAL A 74 -3.16 6.47 1.51
N CYS A 75 -1.99 6.77 2.05
CA CYS A 75 -1.20 5.79 2.81
C CYS A 75 -1.98 5.22 3.99
N LEU A 76 -2.57 6.08 4.79
CA LEU A 76 -3.32 5.64 5.97
C LEU A 76 -4.55 4.81 5.58
N GLY A 77 -5.26 5.22 4.53
CA GLY A 77 -6.41 4.48 4.05
C GLY A 77 -6.05 3.10 3.51
N GLU A 78 -4.94 3.00 2.79
CA GLU A 78 -4.49 1.72 2.24
C GLU A 78 -3.96 0.79 3.33
N ILE A 79 -3.28 1.31 4.35
CA ILE A 79 -2.85 0.53 5.50
C ILE A 79 -4.06 -0.05 6.23
N GLU A 80 -5.08 0.77 6.46
CA GLU A 80 -6.29 0.32 7.14
C GLU A 80 -7.01 -0.76 6.33
N ARG A 81 -7.13 -0.55 5.02
CA ARG A 81 -7.78 -1.50 4.12
C ARG A 81 -7.02 -2.83 4.04
N SER A 82 -5.70 -2.80 4.21
CA SER A 82 -4.86 -3.99 4.11
C SER A 82 -4.77 -4.80 5.40
N ARG A 83 -5.20 -4.25 6.51
CA ARG A 83 -5.08 -4.96 7.80
C ARG A 83 -5.61 -6.38 7.71
N PRO A 84 -4.94 -7.35 8.32
CA PRO A 84 -3.72 -7.22 9.14
C PRO A 84 -2.41 -7.45 8.36
N PHE A 85 -2.40 -7.36 7.04
CA PHE A 85 -1.26 -7.75 6.22
C PHE A 85 -0.43 -6.56 5.78
N LEU A 86 0.84 -6.54 6.18
CA LEU A 86 1.78 -5.49 5.85
C LEU A 86 3.17 -6.09 5.68
N ILE A 87 3.85 -5.71 4.59
CA ILE A 87 5.25 -6.07 4.37
C ILE A 87 6.07 -4.79 4.50
N GLY A 88 6.94 -4.74 5.50
CA GLY A 88 7.83 -3.60 5.72
C GLY A 88 9.25 -3.96 5.34
N LEU A 89 9.85 -3.18 4.46
CA LEU A 89 11.26 -3.32 4.09
C LEU A 89 12.04 -2.20 4.75
N ILE A 90 12.91 -2.55 5.69
CA ILE A 90 13.65 -1.60 6.51
C ILE A 90 15.14 -1.71 6.19
N GLY A 91 15.74 -0.61 5.82
CA GLY A 91 17.15 -0.52 5.50
C GLY A 91 17.85 0.63 6.23
N ASP A 92 18.96 1.06 5.68
CA ASP A 92 19.79 2.08 6.33
C ASP A 92 19.29 3.52 6.11
N ARG A 93 18.45 3.72 5.09
CA ARG A 93 17.98 5.07 4.75
C ARG A 93 16.81 5.47 5.62
N TYR A 94 16.89 6.65 6.18
CA TYR A 94 15.77 7.26 6.87
C TYR A 94 14.79 7.80 5.83
N GLY A 95 13.53 7.48 5.97
CA GLY A 95 12.51 7.90 5.02
C GLY A 95 12.07 9.35 5.23
N TRP A 96 11.14 9.78 4.39
CA TRP A 96 10.53 11.10 4.54
C TRP A 96 9.69 11.16 5.81
N VAL A 97 9.90 12.22 6.58
CA VAL A 97 9.13 12.49 7.80
C VAL A 97 8.22 13.68 7.51
N PRO A 98 6.90 13.48 7.46
CA PRO A 98 5.98 14.59 7.20
C PRO A 98 5.99 15.57 8.37
N PRO A 99 5.69 16.84 8.12
CA PRO A 99 5.48 17.80 9.20
C PRO A 99 4.35 17.33 10.15
N SER A 100 4.52 17.58 11.45
CA SER A 100 3.59 17.07 12.46
C SER A 100 2.16 17.57 12.28
N ASP A 101 1.99 18.81 11.85
CA ASP A 101 0.68 19.38 11.58
C ASP A 101 -0.07 18.62 10.48
N ARG A 102 0.64 18.19 9.44
CA ARG A 102 0.06 17.40 8.35
C ARG A 102 -0.27 15.98 8.77
N MET A 103 0.56 15.40 9.63
CA MET A 103 0.30 14.08 10.18
C MET A 103 -0.97 14.08 11.03
N GLU A 104 -1.13 15.10 11.87
CA GLU A 104 -2.32 15.24 12.69
C GLU A 104 -3.58 15.44 11.86
N ALA A 105 -3.49 16.28 10.81
CA ALA A 105 -4.61 16.51 9.91
C ALA A 105 -5.01 15.24 9.17
N ALA A 106 -4.03 14.50 8.68
CA ALA A 106 -4.29 13.24 7.97
C ALA A 106 -4.92 12.19 8.89
N ALA A 107 -4.44 12.09 10.13
CA ALA A 107 -4.98 11.16 11.11
C ALA A 107 -6.43 11.49 11.46
N ARG A 108 -6.74 12.78 11.63
CA ARG A 108 -8.11 13.21 11.92
C ARG A 108 -9.08 12.90 10.78
N GLU A 109 -8.63 13.09 9.54
CA GLU A 109 -9.48 12.84 8.38
C GLU A 109 -9.61 11.34 8.06
N ALA A 110 -8.67 10.51 8.51
CA ALA A 110 -8.72 9.07 8.29
C ALA A 110 -9.68 8.37 9.26
N ASP A 111 -9.94 8.99 10.41
CA ASP A 111 -10.92 8.49 11.35
C ASP A 111 -12.34 8.83 10.87
#